data_e04a2634ab3f9e1df4e3b19ccc0485ac
#
_entry.id   e04a2634ab3f9e1df4e3b19ccc0485ac
#
_cell.length_a   1.000
_cell.length_b   1.000
_cell.length_c   1.000
_cell.angle_alpha   90.00
_cell.angle_beta   90.00
_cell.angle_gamma   90.00
#
_symmetry.space_group_name_H-M   'P 1'
#
loop_
_entity.id
_entity.type
_entity.pdbx_description
1 polymer ?
#
loop_
_entity_poly.entity_id
_entity_poly.type
_entity_poly.pdbx_seq_one_letter_code
_entity_poly.pdbx_strand_id
1 'polypeptide(L)'
;MEWNKKFNYPSSTRALIQGKRHYSLDGSNLPSVTTILSATKSEEDKAALAAWKERVGKLEADRIKKEASSRGSSIHKFIEEFLHGKLNQDLIDDNNHSKKMAEEIIDNGLKNKLTEVWGAESTLYYLSLIHISEPTRLW
;
A
#
# COMPACT_ATOMS: atom_id res chain seq x y z
N MET A 1 -17.78 -6.24 -15.35
CA MET A 1 -16.41 -5.79 -15.03
C MET A 1 -15.44 -6.67 -15.80
N GLU A 2 -14.65 -6.07 -16.66
CA GLU A 2 -13.72 -6.78 -17.56
C GLU A 2 -12.27 -6.43 -17.18
N TRP A 3 -11.37 -7.41 -17.33
CA TRP A 3 -9.93 -7.18 -17.16
C TRP A 3 -9.31 -6.78 -18.49
N ASN A 4 -8.70 -5.58 -18.52
CA ASN A 4 -7.93 -5.11 -19.65
C ASN A 4 -6.44 -5.38 -19.42
N LYS A 5 -5.88 -6.30 -20.19
CA LYS A 5 -4.46 -6.68 -20.13
C LYS A 5 -3.55 -5.82 -21.02
N LYS A 6 -3.99 -4.61 -21.35
CA LYS A 6 -3.23 -3.69 -22.21
C LYS A 6 -1.88 -3.32 -21.61
N PHE A 7 -1.80 -3.20 -20.29
CA PHE A 7 -0.58 -2.83 -19.58
C PHE A 7 0.12 -4.08 -19.04
N ASN A 8 1.42 -4.13 -19.27
CA ASN A 8 2.30 -5.16 -18.69
C ASN A 8 3.03 -4.54 -17.51
N TYR A 9 2.67 -4.95 -16.30
CA TYR A 9 3.30 -4.45 -15.09
C TYR A 9 4.53 -5.28 -14.75
N PRO A 10 5.67 -4.64 -14.41
CA PRO A 10 6.85 -5.36 -13.99
C PRO A 10 6.63 -6.02 -12.64
N SER A 11 7.32 -7.11 -12.41
CA SER A 11 7.42 -7.70 -11.08
C SER A 11 8.48 -6.96 -10.27
N SER A 12 8.23 -6.77 -8.99
CA SER A 12 9.19 -6.20 -8.06
C SER A 12 9.35 -7.07 -6.82
N THR A 13 10.54 -7.08 -6.25
CA THR A 13 10.82 -7.80 -5.02
C THR A 13 11.07 -6.80 -3.90
N ARG A 14 10.38 -7.01 -2.78
CA ARG A 14 10.54 -6.18 -1.58
C ARG A 14 11.87 -6.50 -0.90
N ALA A 15 12.61 -5.44 -0.57
CA ALA A 15 13.85 -5.51 0.20
C ALA A 15 13.83 -4.51 1.37
N LEU A 16 14.62 -4.77 2.40
CA LEU A 16 14.87 -3.83 3.49
C LEU A 16 16.34 -3.38 3.38
N ILE A 17 16.54 -2.09 3.16
CA ILE A 17 17.86 -1.48 3.10
C ILE A 17 17.95 -0.45 4.23
N GLN A 18 18.86 -0.66 5.17
CA GLN A 18 19.00 0.16 6.38
C GLN A 18 17.68 0.33 7.14
N GLY A 19 16.89 -0.75 7.25
CA GLY A 19 15.60 -0.75 7.92
C GLY A 19 14.46 -0.05 7.16
N LYS A 20 14.71 0.45 5.96
CA LYS A 20 13.73 1.12 5.12
C LYS A 20 13.30 0.22 3.97
N ARG A 21 12.02 0.31 3.61
CA ARG A 21 11.42 -0.49 2.54
C ARG A 21 11.88 0.02 1.17
N HIS A 22 12.44 -0.88 0.38
CA HIS A 22 12.80 -0.68 -1.00
C HIS A 22 12.18 -1.78 -1.86
N TYR A 23 12.09 -1.54 -3.14
CA TYR A 23 11.68 -2.52 -4.14
C TYR A 23 12.76 -2.65 -5.19
N SER A 24 13.18 -3.89 -5.44
CA SER A 24 14.12 -4.19 -6.52
C SER A 24 13.34 -4.33 -7.82
N LEU A 25 13.74 -3.57 -8.81
CA LEU A 25 13.17 -3.54 -10.15
C LEU A 25 14.33 -3.48 -11.16
N ASP A 26 14.43 -4.46 -12.05
CA ASP A 26 15.46 -4.53 -13.10
C ASP A 26 16.89 -4.24 -12.59
N GLY A 27 17.25 -4.79 -11.44
CA GLY A 27 18.55 -4.60 -10.81
C GLY A 27 18.75 -3.29 -10.04
N SER A 28 17.77 -2.41 -10.05
CA SER A 28 17.77 -1.15 -9.28
C SER A 28 16.92 -1.28 -8.02
N ASN A 29 17.42 -0.75 -6.91
CA ASN A 29 16.66 -0.68 -5.66
C ASN A 29 16.03 0.70 -5.48
N LEU A 30 14.72 0.76 -5.60
CA LEU A 30 13.95 1.99 -5.49
C LEU A 30 13.30 2.09 -4.10
N PRO A 31 13.36 3.25 -3.44
CA PRO A 31 12.66 3.44 -2.18
C PRO A 31 11.15 3.35 -2.40
N SER A 32 10.44 2.75 -1.44
CA SER A 32 8.97 2.76 -1.49
C SER A 32 8.41 4.17 -1.33
N VAL A 33 7.21 4.42 -1.85
CA VAL A 33 6.51 5.70 -1.68
C VAL A 33 6.40 6.07 -0.19
N THR A 34 6.10 5.10 0.67
CA THR A 34 6.03 5.33 2.13
C THR A 34 7.39 5.70 2.73
N THR A 35 8.50 5.19 2.19
CA THR A 35 9.86 5.58 2.59
C THR A 35 10.13 7.03 2.23
N ILE A 36 9.76 7.45 1.02
CA ILE A 36 9.90 8.83 0.55
C ILE A 36 9.03 9.78 1.39
N LEU A 37 7.76 9.46 1.57
CA LEU A 37 6.83 10.26 2.37
C LEU A 37 7.30 10.41 3.83
N SER A 38 7.87 9.36 4.40
CA SER A 38 8.44 9.44 5.76
C SER A 38 9.67 10.35 5.83
N ALA A 39 10.50 10.36 4.78
CA ALA A 39 11.69 11.20 4.72
C ALA A 39 11.36 12.68 4.47
N THR A 40 10.29 12.96 3.73
CA THR A 40 9.84 14.32 3.37
C THR A 40 8.77 14.88 4.32
N LYS A 41 8.45 14.16 5.39
CA LYS A 41 7.46 14.58 6.37
C LYS A 41 7.88 15.87 7.05
N SER A 42 6.93 16.80 7.25
CA SER A 42 7.19 18.07 7.93
C SER A 42 7.62 17.86 9.40
N GLU A 43 8.33 18.80 9.96
CA GLU A 43 8.72 18.74 11.38
C GLU A 43 7.49 18.83 12.31
N GLU A 44 6.47 19.56 11.90
CA GLU A 44 5.19 19.65 12.62
C GLU A 44 4.49 18.28 12.69
N ASP A 45 4.40 17.55 11.58
CA ASP A 45 3.82 16.21 11.54
C ASP A 45 4.63 15.18 12.33
N LYS A 46 5.95 15.30 12.32
CA LYS A 46 6.84 14.46 13.12
C LYS A 46 6.61 14.71 14.61
N ALA A 47 6.52 15.98 15.00
CA ALA A 47 6.25 16.39 16.38
C ALA A 47 4.85 15.92 16.85
N ALA A 48 3.83 16.07 16.01
CA ALA A 48 2.47 15.60 16.30
C ALA A 48 2.42 14.09 16.51
N LEU A 49 3.12 13.32 15.67
CA LEU A 49 3.22 11.87 15.80
C LEU A 49 3.96 11.46 17.07
N ALA A 50 5.04 12.17 17.42
CA ALA A 50 5.80 11.93 18.63
C ALA A 50 4.94 12.19 19.88
N ALA A 51 4.24 13.32 19.93
CA ALA A 51 3.33 13.69 21.01
C ALA A 51 2.18 12.68 21.16
N TRP A 52 1.63 12.18 20.04
CA TRP A 52 0.61 11.12 20.09
C TRP A 52 1.16 9.83 20.71
N LYS A 53 2.36 9.38 20.28
CA LYS A 53 3.00 8.17 20.81
C LYS A 53 3.31 8.29 22.31
N GLU A 54 3.73 9.47 22.74
CA GLU A 54 3.99 9.75 24.16
C GLU A 54 2.71 9.69 24.99
N ARG A 55 1.62 10.28 24.48
CA ARG A 55 0.31 10.30 25.17
C ARG A 55 -0.30 8.91 25.32
N VAL A 56 -0.24 8.05 24.29
CA VAL A 56 -0.84 6.70 24.33
C VAL A 56 0.10 5.64 24.88
N GLY A 57 1.40 5.92 24.95
CA GLY A 57 2.44 4.97 25.33
C GLY A 57 2.92 4.09 24.17
N LYS A 58 4.19 3.68 24.21
CA LYS A 58 4.85 2.95 23.15
C LYS A 58 4.16 1.61 22.81
N LEU A 59 3.85 0.81 23.82
CA LEU A 59 3.21 -0.49 23.64
C LEU A 59 1.83 -0.38 22.96
N GLU A 60 1.04 0.59 23.41
CA GLU A 60 -0.29 0.81 22.84
C GLU A 60 -0.20 1.40 21.43
N ALA A 61 0.72 2.31 21.18
CA ALA A 61 0.97 2.84 19.83
C ALA A 61 1.39 1.72 18.85
N ASP A 62 2.23 0.79 19.26
CA ASP A 62 2.67 -0.35 18.46
C ASP A 62 1.51 -1.34 18.23
N ARG A 63 0.66 -1.58 19.23
CA ARG A 63 -0.55 -2.39 19.09
C ARG A 63 -1.51 -1.80 18.06
N ILE A 64 -1.84 -0.52 18.19
CA ILE A 64 -2.74 0.18 17.26
C ILE A 64 -2.19 0.13 15.84
N LYS A 65 -0.88 0.37 15.67
CA LYS A 65 -0.22 0.31 14.38
C LYS A 65 -0.30 -1.09 13.76
N LYS A 66 -0.06 -2.14 14.54
CA LYS A 66 -0.13 -3.53 14.08
C LYS A 66 -1.55 -3.92 13.68
N GLU A 67 -2.55 -3.58 14.47
CA GLU A 67 -3.96 -3.82 14.15
C GLU A 67 -4.39 -3.08 12.87
N ALA A 68 -4.06 -1.79 12.75
CA ALA A 68 -4.38 -1.02 11.56
C ALA A 68 -3.72 -1.60 10.30
N SER A 69 -2.45 -2.02 10.40
CA SER A 69 -1.73 -2.65 9.28
C SER A 69 -2.33 -4.00 8.89
N SER A 70 -2.67 -4.85 9.87
CA SER A 70 -3.31 -6.15 9.62
C SER A 70 -4.69 -5.98 8.98
N ARG A 71 -5.50 -5.07 9.53
CA ARG A 71 -6.82 -4.74 8.98
C ARG A 71 -6.72 -4.24 7.55
N GLY A 72 -5.78 -3.31 7.28
CA GLY A 72 -5.56 -2.79 5.93
C GLY A 72 -5.18 -3.89 4.95
N SER A 73 -4.24 -4.77 5.32
CA SER A 73 -3.85 -5.91 4.46
C SER A 73 -5.01 -6.85 4.17
N SER A 74 -5.86 -7.11 5.16
CA SER A 74 -7.06 -7.95 4.96
C SER A 74 -8.05 -7.29 4.00
N ILE A 75 -8.31 -5.99 4.15
CA ILE A 75 -9.22 -5.24 3.26
C ILE A 75 -8.69 -5.26 1.82
N HIS A 76 -7.40 -4.99 1.61
CA HIS A 76 -6.78 -5.05 0.29
C HIS A 76 -6.95 -6.42 -0.36
N LYS A 77 -6.70 -7.49 0.39
CA LYS A 77 -6.86 -8.86 -0.09
C LYS A 77 -8.30 -9.16 -0.50
N PHE A 78 -9.29 -8.75 0.29
CA PHE A 78 -10.70 -8.92 -0.06
C PHE A 78 -11.08 -8.19 -1.35
N ILE A 79 -10.64 -6.96 -1.50
CA ILE A 79 -10.90 -6.18 -2.71
C ILE A 79 -10.21 -6.82 -3.92
N GLU A 80 -8.98 -7.27 -3.79
CA GLU A 80 -8.25 -7.97 -4.84
C GLU A 80 -8.98 -9.26 -5.27
N GLU A 81 -9.40 -10.09 -4.32
CA GLU A 81 -10.16 -11.31 -4.59
C GLU A 81 -11.50 -11.00 -5.30
N PHE A 82 -12.19 -9.96 -4.88
CA PHE A 82 -13.40 -9.48 -5.56
C PHE A 82 -13.11 -9.09 -7.02
N LEU A 83 -12.06 -8.31 -7.27
CA LEU A 83 -11.68 -7.90 -8.61
C LEU A 83 -11.33 -9.08 -9.52
N HIS A 84 -10.74 -10.15 -8.96
CA HIS A 84 -10.44 -11.39 -9.66
C HIS A 84 -11.62 -12.37 -9.78
N GLY A 85 -12.78 -12.03 -9.25
CA GLY A 85 -13.95 -12.92 -9.23
C GLY A 85 -13.78 -14.17 -8.38
N LYS A 86 -12.85 -14.16 -7.41
CA LYS A 86 -12.49 -15.32 -6.57
C LYS A 86 -13.10 -15.26 -5.16
N LEU A 87 -13.98 -14.33 -4.89
CA LEU A 87 -14.63 -14.20 -3.57
C LEU A 87 -15.50 -15.44 -3.29
N ASN A 88 -14.94 -16.38 -2.57
CA ASN A 88 -15.68 -17.45 -1.90
C ASN A 88 -16.22 -16.91 -0.58
N GLN A 89 -17.51 -16.64 -0.53
CA GLN A 89 -18.19 -16.15 0.69
C GLN A 89 -18.10 -17.14 1.87
N ASP A 90 -17.88 -18.43 1.58
CA ASP A 90 -17.94 -19.51 2.57
C ASP A 90 -16.67 -19.67 3.44
N LEU A 91 -15.57 -19.02 3.10
CA LEU A 91 -14.29 -19.14 3.83
C LEU A 91 -14.02 -18.00 4.81
N ILE A 92 -14.97 -17.12 5.03
CA ILE A 92 -14.74 -15.88 5.73
C ILE A 92 -15.61 -15.82 6.97
N ASP A 93 -14.93 -15.81 8.11
CA ASP A 93 -15.53 -15.65 9.43
C ASP A 93 -16.47 -14.43 9.46
N ASP A 94 -17.74 -14.64 9.69
CA ASP A 94 -18.80 -13.62 9.65
C ASP A 94 -18.59 -12.45 10.63
N ASN A 95 -17.70 -12.63 11.60
CA ASN A 95 -17.34 -11.62 12.59
C ASN A 95 -16.13 -10.76 12.22
N ASN A 96 -15.57 -10.89 11.03
CA ASN A 96 -14.40 -10.15 10.64
C ASN A 96 -14.76 -8.70 10.24
N HIS A 97 -14.38 -7.75 11.08
CA HIS A 97 -14.59 -6.31 10.84
C HIS A 97 -13.97 -5.83 9.50
N SER A 98 -12.84 -6.40 9.11
CA SER A 98 -12.19 -6.08 7.83
C SER A 98 -13.04 -6.49 6.63
N LYS A 99 -13.77 -7.63 6.73
CA LYS A 99 -14.70 -8.09 5.71
C LYS A 99 -15.82 -7.08 5.49
N LYS A 100 -16.49 -6.68 6.59
CA LYS A 100 -17.59 -5.71 6.53
C LYS A 100 -17.16 -4.39 5.89
N MET A 101 -15.98 -3.90 6.26
CA MET A 101 -15.42 -2.69 5.65
C MET A 101 -15.13 -2.88 4.15
N ALA A 102 -14.58 -4.02 3.74
CA ALA A 102 -14.32 -4.33 2.34
C ALA A 102 -15.63 -4.46 1.53
N GLU A 103 -16.65 -5.11 2.08
CA GLU A 103 -17.97 -5.24 1.46
C GLU A 103 -18.61 -3.85 1.25
N GLU A 104 -18.53 -2.98 2.24
CA GLU A 104 -19.05 -1.61 2.12
C GLU A 104 -18.31 -0.81 1.02
N ILE A 105 -16.99 -0.94 0.93
CA ILE A 105 -16.20 -0.34 -0.15
C ILE A 105 -16.59 -0.91 -1.51
N ILE A 106 -16.77 -2.24 -1.60
CA ILE A 106 -17.15 -2.91 -2.84
C ILE A 106 -18.55 -2.47 -3.28
N ASP A 107 -19.54 -2.52 -2.38
CA ASP A 107 -20.93 -2.22 -2.72
C ASP A 107 -21.15 -0.74 -3.06
N ASN A 108 -20.54 0.16 -2.29
CA ASN A 108 -20.74 1.60 -2.47
C ASN A 108 -19.73 2.24 -3.44
N GLY A 109 -18.54 1.66 -3.58
CA GLY A 109 -17.44 2.25 -4.33
C GLY A 109 -17.16 1.59 -5.69
N LEU A 110 -17.23 0.27 -5.77
CA LEU A 110 -16.76 -0.48 -6.93
C LEU A 110 -17.88 -1.10 -7.76
N LYS A 111 -18.84 -1.74 -7.10
CA LYS A 111 -19.93 -2.45 -7.77
C LYS A 111 -20.76 -1.46 -8.59
N ASN A 112 -21.05 -1.82 -9.84
CA ASN A 112 -21.78 -0.99 -10.80
C ASN A 112 -21.13 0.36 -11.19
N LYS A 113 -19.92 0.66 -10.68
CA LYS A 113 -19.15 1.85 -11.03
C LYS A 113 -17.90 1.52 -11.83
N LEU A 114 -17.28 0.38 -11.53
CA LEU A 114 -16.14 -0.13 -12.28
C LEU A 114 -16.61 -0.94 -13.50
N THR A 115 -16.27 -0.44 -14.66
CA THR A 115 -16.52 -1.15 -15.94
C THR A 115 -15.34 -2.00 -16.34
N GLU A 116 -14.11 -1.54 -16.05
CA GLU A 116 -12.87 -2.15 -16.51
C GLU A 116 -11.81 -2.09 -15.41
N VAL A 117 -11.00 -3.14 -15.27
CA VAL A 117 -9.85 -3.23 -14.35
C VAL A 117 -8.57 -3.34 -15.17
N TRP A 118 -7.64 -2.45 -14.96
CA TRP A 118 -6.34 -2.43 -15.64
C TRP A 118 -5.22 -3.07 -14.80
N GLY A 119 -5.41 -3.20 -13.51
CA GLY A 119 -4.50 -3.85 -12.59
C GLY A 119 -5.02 -3.77 -11.16
N ALA A 120 -4.62 -4.73 -10.35
CA ALA A 120 -4.81 -4.74 -8.90
C ALA A 120 -3.50 -5.18 -8.25
N GLU A 121 -3.07 -4.51 -7.18
CA GLU A 121 -1.80 -4.74 -6.48
C GLU A 121 -0.58 -4.76 -7.43
N SER A 122 -0.68 -4.01 -8.53
CA SER A 122 0.35 -3.97 -9.58
C SER A 122 1.49 -3.02 -9.21
N THR A 123 2.70 -3.38 -9.61
CA THR A 123 3.88 -2.53 -9.38
C THR A 123 3.85 -1.30 -10.30
N LEU A 124 3.85 -0.13 -9.69
CA LEU A 124 4.02 1.15 -10.38
C LEU A 124 5.30 1.82 -9.89
N TYR A 125 6.04 2.45 -10.79
CA TYR A 125 7.28 3.12 -10.44
C TYR A 125 7.48 4.40 -11.27
N TYR A 126 8.30 5.29 -10.75
CA TYR A 126 8.65 6.54 -11.40
C TYR A 126 10.16 6.78 -11.31
N LEU A 127 10.84 6.76 -12.44
CA LEU A 127 12.31 6.85 -12.51
C LEU A 127 12.84 8.29 -12.73
N SER A 128 11.98 9.25 -12.98
CA SER A 128 12.38 10.62 -13.27
C SER A 128 13.21 11.28 -12.14
N LEU A 129 12.98 10.89 -10.90
CA LEU A 129 13.76 11.37 -9.76
C LEU A 129 15.23 10.93 -9.81
N ILE A 130 15.55 9.82 -10.46
CA ILE A 130 16.91 9.31 -10.63
C ILE A 130 17.65 10.17 -11.65
N HIS A 131 16.98 10.57 -12.72
CA HIS A 131 17.54 11.42 -13.76
C HIS A 131 17.78 12.86 -13.30
N ILE A 132 16.99 13.36 -12.36
CA ILE A 132 17.17 14.70 -11.77
C ILE A 132 18.40 14.73 -10.85
N SER A 133 18.76 13.64 -10.21
CA SER A 133 19.89 13.58 -9.28
C SER A 133 21.24 13.34 -9.98
N GLU A 134 21.26 12.76 -11.17
CA GLU A 134 22.50 12.48 -11.90
C GLU A 134 23.25 13.75 -12.36
N PRO A 135 22.59 14.79 -12.88
CA PRO A 135 23.30 16.02 -13.26
C PRO A 135 23.97 16.71 -12.08
N THR A 136 23.44 16.57 -10.88
CA THR A 136 24.03 17.20 -9.69
C THR A 136 25.23 16.45 -9.14
N ARG A 137 25.50 15.23 -9.58
CA ARG A 137 26.70 14.47 -9.21
C ARG A 137 27.92 14.78 -10.08
N LEU A 138 27.71 15.47 -11.19
CA LEU A 138 28.77 15.87 -12.12
C LEU A 138 29.38 17.24 -11.79
N TRP A 139 28.90 17.88 -10.75
CA TRP A 139 29.37 19.15 -10.23
C TRP A 139 29.91 18.99 -8.81
#